data_34d899cc9f673908db5fe3d0f7d9ded2
#
_entry.id   34d899cc9f673908db5fe3d0f7d9ded2
#
_cell.length_a   1.000
_cell.length_b   1.000
_cell.length_c   1.000
_cell.angle_alpha   90.00
_cell.angle_beta   90.00
_cell.angle_gamma   90.00
#
_symmetry.space_group_name_H-M   'P 1'
#
loop_
_entity.id
_entity.type
_entity.pdbx_description
1 polymer ?
#
loop_
_entity_poly.entity_id
_entity_poly.type
_entity_poly.pdbx_seq_one_letter_code
_entity_poly.pdbx_strand_id
1 'polypeptide(L)'
;KIAENISIDINDNNQILELIRKYNIDFTVVGPEGPLENGIVDFVESNGHKIFGPTKYAAQLETSKLFARDFMEKYHIPQPSYFKCDCEEDVMSVSTKLGFPIVLKADGLAAGKGVIICRNQTEMEDAMDVMFKEKKFGSAANSISVEECLKGEEVSIFIACDGVNYKILNSAQDHKRVFDNDEGPNTG
;
A
#
# COMPACT_ATOMS: atom_id res chain seq x y z
N LYS A 1 28.19 -18.13 -9.56
CA LYS A 1 27.12 -17.18 -9.74
C LYS A 1 25.94 -17.64 -8.86
N ILE A 2 25.49 -16.79 -7.94
CA ILE A 2 24.43 -17.17 -6.96
C ILE A 2 23.05 -16.90 -7.56
N ALA A 3 22.92 -15.87 -8.43
CA ALA A 3 21.69 -15.46 -9.06
C ALA A 3 21.94 -14.90 -10.46
N GLU A 4 20.90 -14.81 -11.25
CA GLU A 4 20.89 -14.16 -12.57
C GLU A 4 19.75 -13.14 -12.64
N ASN A 5 20.09 -11.91 -13.04
CA ASN A 5 19.11 -10.86 -13.27
C ASN A 5 18.64 -10.94 -14.72
N ILE A 6 17.33 -10.99 -14.91
CA ILE A 6 16.68 -11.02 -16.22
C ILE A 6 15.85 -9.76 -16.37
N SER A 7 16.11 -8.99 -17.43
CA SER A 7 15.35 -7.76 -17.72
C SER A 7 14.04 -8.14 -18.43
N ILE A 8 12.92 -7.93 -17.75
CA ILE A 8 11.56 -8.11 -18.28
C ILE A 8 10.64 -7.03 -17.70
N ASP A 9 9.47 -6.84 -18.29
CA ASP A 9 8.40 -6.10 -17.64
C ASP A 9 7.72 -7.00 -16.61
N ILE A 10 7.94 -6.71 -15.33
CA ILE A 10 7.36 -7.47 -14.21
C ILE A 10 5.84 -7.31 -14.10
N ASN A 11 5.24 -6.33 -14.78
CA ASN A 11 3.79 -6.13 -14.82
C ASN A 11 3.13 -6.87 -16.00
N ASP A 12 3.92 -7.47 -16.88
CA ASP A 12 3.41 -8.34 -17.96
C ASP A 12 3.39 -9.80 -17.50
N ASN A 13 2.22 -10.26 -17.09
CA ASN A 13 2.01 -11.61 -16.58
C ASN A 13 2.43 -12.68 -17.62
N ASN A 14 2.29 -12.41 -18.92
CA ASN A 14 2.67 -13.38 -19.96
C ASN A 14 4.20 -13.52 -20.04
N GLN A 15 4.94 -12.41 -19.99
CA GLN A 15 6.40 -12.46 -19.97
C GLN A 15 6.93 -13.24 -18.75
N ILE A 16 6.30 -13.04 -17.57
CA ILE A 16 6.64 -13.80 -16.37
C ILE A 16 6.39 -15.30 -16.59
N LEU A 17 5.23 -15.68 -17.14
CA LEU A 17 4.88 -17.08 -17.40
C LEU A 17 5.82 -17.72 -18.41
N GLU A 18 6.19 -17.02 -19.48
CA GLU A 18 7.17 -17.49 -20.46
C GLU A 18 8.54 -17.73 -19.83
N LEU A 19 8.96 -16.83 -18.92
CA LEU A 19 10.20 -16.97 -18.18
C LEU A 19 10.18 -18.19 -17.26
N ILE A 20 9.10 -18.39 -16.51
CA ILE A 20 8.89 -19.57 -15.65
C ILE A 20 9.05 -20.84 -16.47
N ARG A 21 8.42 -20.93 -17.65
CA ARG A 21 8.49 -22.09 -18.55
C ARG A 21 9.87 -22.27 -19.14
N LYS A 22 10.47 -21.20 -19.64
CA LYS A 22 11.80 -21.21 -20.29
C LYS A 22 12.90 -21.72 -19.36
N TYR A 23 12.86 -21.31 -18.10
CA TYR A 23 13.90 -21.66 -17.13
C TYR A 23 13.49 -22.82 -16.20
N ASN A 24 12.33 -23.45 -16.44
CA ASN A 24 11.79 -24.53 -15.61
C ASN A 24 11.78 -24.12 -14.12
N ILE A 25 11.22 -22.97 -13.81
CA ILE A 25 11.17 -22.43 -12.43
C ILE A 25 10.21 -23.29 -11.59
N ASP A 26 10.69 -23.87 -10.51
CA ASP A 26 9.93 -24.72 -9.60
C ASP A 26 8.99 -23.92 -8.69
N PHE A 27 9.39 -22.69 -8.34
CA PHE A 27 8.66 -21.85 -7.40
C PHE A 27 8.97 -20.37 -7.63
N THR A 28 7.93 -19.53 -7.66
CA THR A 28 8.06 -18.08 -7.83
C THR A 28 7.66 -17.36 -6.54
N VAL A 29 8.39 -16.32 -6.16
CA VAL A 29 8.05 -15.44 -5.04
C VAL A 29 7.86 -14.03 -5.59
N VAL A 30 6.72 -13.41 -5.28
CA VAL A 30 6.41 -12.04 -5.71
C VAL A 30 6.80 -11.07 -4.60
N GLY A 31 7.69 -10.14 -4.89
CA GLY A 31 8.13 -9.10 -3.96
C GLY A 31 7.33 -7.80 -4.08
N PRO A 32 7.22 -7.20 -5.29
CA PRO A 32 6.58 -5.89 -5.46
C PRO A 32 5.05 -5.97 -5.57
N GLU A 33 4.39 -4.88 -5.19
CA GLU A 33 2.92 -4.78 -5.10
C GLU A 33 2.24 -4.72 -6.47
N GLY A 34 2.87 -4.08 -7.46
CA GLY A 34 2.28 -3.89 -8.80
C GLY A 34 1.85 -5.19 -9.48
N PRO A 35 2.71 -6.21 -9.60
CA PRO A 35 2.32 -7.52 -10.12
C PRO A 35 1.20 -8.18 -9.32
N LEU A 36 1.14 -8.00 -8.00
CA LEU A 36 0.08 -8.54 -7.14
C LEU A 36 -1.26 -7.86 -7.45
N GLU A 37 -1.27 -6.54 -7.61
CA GLU A 37 -2.45 -5.77 -8.04
C GLU A 37 -2.94 -6.24 -9.43
N ASN A 38 -2.01 -6.57 -10.34
CA ASN A 38 -2.32 -7.10 -11.66
C ASN A 38 -2.78 -8.58 -11.64
N GLY A 39 -2.73 -9.26 -10.49
CA GLY A 39 -3.21 -10.63 -10.32
C GLY A 39 -2.25 -11.70 -10.86
N ILE A 40 -0.94 -11.47 -10.75
CA ILE A 40 0.07 -12.43 -11.20
C ILE A 40 -0.08 -13.80 -10.51
N VAL A 41 -0.47 -13.82 -9.24
CA VAL A 41 -0.64 -15.08 -8.48
C VAL A 41 -1.75 -15.91 -9.09
N ASP A 42 -2.94 -15.33 -9.26
CA ASP A 42 -4.10 -16.01 -9.85
C ASP A 42 -3.77 -16.49 -11.27
N PHE A 43 -3.04 -15.68 -12.04
CA PHE A 43 -2.67 -16.01 -13.42
C PHE A 43 -1.69 -17.18 -13.50
N VAL A 44 -0.63 -17.17 -12.68
CA VAL A 44 0.42 -18.21 -12.70
C VAL A 44 -0.12 -19.53 -12.13
N GLU A 45 -0.93 -19.50 -11.09
CA GLU A 45 -1.59 -20.68 -10.52
C GLU A 45 -2.56 -21.32 -11.52
N SER A 46 -3.37 -20.51 -12.23
CA SER A 46 -4.27 -21.02 -13.27
C SER A 46 -3.54 -21.68 -14.44
N ASN A 47 -2.27 -21.38 -14.63
CA ASN A 47 -1.37 -22.01 -15.60
C ASN A 47 -0.58 -23.20 -15.03
N GLY A 48 -0.89 -23.65 -13.80
CA GLY A 48 -0.33 -24.87 -13.20
C GLY A 48 1.05 -24.71 -12.58
N HIS A 49 1.52 -23.48 -12.34
CA HIS A 49 2.82 -23.21 -11.72
C HIS A 49 2.66 -22.73 -10.27
N LYS A 50 3.66 -23.03 -9.44
CA LYS A 50 3.69 -22.66 -8.02
C LYS A 50 4.21 -21.23 -7.86
N ILE A 51 3.46 -20.43 -7.10
CA ILE A 51 3.81 -19.05 -6.81
C ILE A 51 3.43 -18.70 -5.37
N PHE A 52 4.19 -17.84 -4.71
CA PHE A 52 3.91 -17.32 -3.39
C PHE A 52 3.63 -15.82 -3.47
N GLY A 53 2.48 -15.44 -2.98
CA GLY A 53 1.96 -14.08 -2.90
C GLY A 53 0.46 -14.13 -2.65
N PRO A 54 -0.17 -13.00 -2.27
CA PRO A 54 -1.61 -12.91 -2.15
C PRO A 54 -2.27 -12.96 -3.54
N THR A 55 -3.46 -13.55 -3.61
CA THR A 55 -4.33 -13.40 -4.78
C THR A 55 -4.65 -11.93 -5.05
N LYS A 56 -5.10 -11.59 -6.26
CA LYS A 56 -5.54 -10.23 -6.59
C LYS A 56 -6.55 -9.66 -5.59
N TYR A 57 -7.47 -10.51 -5.13
CA TYR A 57 -8.45 -10.11 -4.12
C TYR A 57 -7.81 -9.79 -2.76
N ALA A 58 -6.91 -10.65 -2.28
CA ALA A 58 -6.22 -10.43 -1.01
C ALA A 58 -5.22 -9.28 -1.07
N ALA A 59 -4.61 -9.02 -2.23
CA ALA A 59 -3.68 -7.91 -2.45
C ALA A 59 -4.34 -6.54 -2.22
N GLN A 60 -5.67 -6.44 -2.27
CA GLN A 60 -6.40 -5.20 -1.97
C GLN A 60 -6.17 -4.68 -0.54
N LEU A 61 -5.76 -5.55 0.40
CA LEU A 61 -5.36 -5.11 1.74
C LEU A 61 -4.19 -4.12 1.72
N GLU A 62 -3.35 -4.16 0.69
CA GLU A 62 -2.24 -3.22 0.47
C GLU A 62 -2.56 -2.22 -0.65
N THR A 63 -3.16 -2.67 -1.75
CA THR A 63 -3.34 -1.85 -2.95
C THR A 63 -4.51 -0.88 -2.87
N SER A 64 -5.45 -1.06 -1.92
CA SER A 64 -6.55 -0.13 -1.63
C SER A 64 -6.63 0.15 -0.13
N LYS A 65 -6.37 1.38 0.25
CA LYS A 65 -6.42 1.81 1.65
C LYS A 65 -7.85 1.77 2.19
N LEU A 66 -8.82 2.13 1.36
CA LEU A 66 -10.23 2.09 1.73
C LEU A 66 -10.70 0.64 1.94
N PHE A 67 -10.34 -0.28 1.03
CA PHE A 67 -10.65 -1.69 1.23
C PHE A 67 -10.04 -2.22 2.53
N ALA A 68 -8.78 -1.88 2.80
CA ALA A 68 -8.11 -2.30 4.04
C ALA A 68 -8.82 -1.73 5.29
N ARG A 69 -9.27 -0.48 5.25
CA ARG A 69 -10.01 0.16 6.35
C ARG A 69 -11.36 -0.51 6.59
N ASP A 70 -12.13 -0.72 5.53
CA ASP A 70 -13.44 -1.42 5.59
C ASP A 70 -13.28 -2.85 6.10
N PHE A 71 -12.21 -3.54 5.67
CA PHE A 71 -11.88 -4.88 6.15
C PHE A 71 -11.57 -4.88 7.64
N MET A 72 -10.72 -3.97 8.11
CA MET A 72 -10.37 -3.87 9.53
C MET A 72 -11.59 -3.51 10.39
N GLU A 73 -12.45 -2.62 9.93
CA GLU A 73 -13.70 -2.30 10.62
C GLU A 73 -14.62 -3.52 10.73
N LYS A 74 -14.83 -4.22 9.62
CA LYS A 74 -15.67 -5.43 9.57
C LYS A 74 -15.23 -6.51 10.56
N TYR A 75 -13.92 -6.66 10.74
CA TYR A 75 -13.35 -7.70 11.60
C TYR A 75 -12.89 -7.19 12.96
N HIS A 76 -13.23 -5.94 13.31
CA HIS A 76 -12.88 -5.28 14.57
C HIS A 76 -11.36 -5.28 14.86
N ILE A 77 -10.55 -5.13 13.80
CA ILE A 77 -9.11 -4.99 13.93
C ILE A 77 -8.81 -3.53 14.32
N PRO A 78 -7.99 -3.29 15.36
CA PRO A 78 -7.63 -1.93 15.76
C PRO A 78 -7.02 -1.13 14.62
N GLN A 79 -7.54 0.08 14.43
CA GLN A 79 -7.09 1.00 13.38
C GLN A 79 -7.39 2.45 13.80
N PRO A 80 -6.76 3.48 13.18
CA PRO A 80 -7.14 4.86 13.39
C PRO A 80 -8.57 5.10 12.91
N SER A 81 -9.24 6.08 13.52
CA SER A 81 -10.51 6.59 12.98
C SER A 81 -10.28 7.07 11.55
N TYR A 82 -11.16 6.68 10.62
CA TYR A 82 -11.03 7.04 9.21
C TYR A 82 -12.37 7.43 8.61
N PHE A 83 -12.30 8.22 7.55
CA PHE A 83 -13.45 8.63 6.77
C PHE A 83 -13.07 8.64 5.28
N LYS A 84 -13.93 8.03 4.46
CA LYS A 84 -13.82 8.16 3.01
C LYS A 84 -14.32 9.53 2.59
N CYS A 85 -13.55 10.24 1.76
CA CYS A 85 -13.88 11.53 1.21
C CYS A 85 -13.72 11.50 -0.31
N ASP A 86 -14.74 11.94 -1.02
CA ASP A 86 -14.75 11.97 -2.48
C ASP A 86 -14.64 13.42 -3.02
N CYS A 87 -14.67 14.42 -2.14
CA CYS A 87 -14.54 15.84 -2.47
C CYS A 87 -13.92 16.66 -1.32
N GLU A 88 -13.56 17.90 -1.61
CA GLU A 88 -12.94 18.83 -0.64
C GLU A 88 -13.88 19.13 0.53
N GLU A 89 -15.18 19.27 0.28
CA GLU A 89 -16.19 19.54 1.30
C GLU A 89 -16.26 18.44 2.35
N ASP A 90 -16.13 17.17 1.93
CA ASP A 90 -16.07 16.02 2.83
C ASP A 90 -14.85 16.12 3.75
N VAL A 91 -13.68 16.44 3.18
CA VAL A 91 -12.42 16.59 3.94
C VAL A 91 -12.54 17.70 4.98
N MET A 92 -13.11 18.86 4.61
CA MET A 92 -13.33 19.98 5.54
C MET A 92 -14.27 19.59 6.69
N SER A 93 -15.36 18.88 6.38
CA SER A 93 -16.29 18.38 7.40
C SER A 93 -15.63 17.40 8.36
N VAL A 94 -14.84 16.47 7.84
CA VAL A 94 -14.12 15.46 8.63
C VAL A 94 -13.02 16.09 9.48
N SER A 95 -12.25 17.04 8.95
CA SER A 95 -11.20 17.74 9.69
C SER A 95 -11.75 18.45 10.93
N THR A 96 -12.96 19.00 10.83
CA THR A 96 -13.65 19.62 11.99
C THR A 96 -14.00 18.60 13.07
N LYS A 97 -14.29 17.34 12.70
CA LYS A 97 -14.62 16.28 13.65
C LYS A 97 -13.39 15.68 14.31
N LEU A 98 -12.33 15.44 13.55
CA LEU A 98 -11.11 14.81 14.03
C LEU A 98 -10.18 15.79 14.77
N GLY A 99 -10.15 17.07 14.34
CA GLY A 99 -9.13 18.03 14.73
C GLY A 99 -7.77 17.72 14.11
N PHE A 100 -6.84 18.69 14.18
CA PHE A 100 -5.48 18.50 13.67
C PHE A 100 -4.54 17.92 14.75
N PRO A 101 -3.51 17.15 14.34
CA PRO A 101 -3.17 16.75 12.97
C PRO A 101 -4.05 15.63 12.43
N ILE A 102 -4.27 15.63 11.10
CA ILE A 102 -4.93 14.58 10.34
C ILE A 102 -4.03 14.04 9.24
N VAL A 103 -4.34 12.86 8.72
CA VAL A 103 -3.61 12.24 7.61
C VAL A 103 -4.53 12.05 6.42
N LEU A 104 -4.16 12.62 5.28
CA LEU A 104 -4.84 12.40 4.00
C LEU A 104 -4.08 11.33 3.23
N LYS A 105 -4.81 10.31 2.75
CA LYS A 105 -4.22 9.19 1.98
C LYS A 105 -5.00 8.97 0.69
N ALA A 106 -4.31 9.05 -0.44
CA ALA A 106 -4.88 8.63 -1.72
C ALA A 106 -5.15 7.13 -1.69
N ASP A 107 -6.30 6.69 -2.25
CA ASP A 107 -6.60 5.27 -2.40
C ASP A 107 -5.83 4.69 -3.59
N GLY A 108 -5.22 3.52 -3.41
CA GLY A 108 -4.40 2.86 -4.43
C GLY A 108 -2.88 3.04 -4.27
N LEU A 109 -2.15 2.45 -5.19
CA LEU A 109 -0.68 2.48 -5.21
C LEU A 109 -0.19 3.85 -5.68
N ALA A 110 0.36 4.64 -4.77
CA ALA A 110 0.93 5.97 -5.04
C ALA A 110 2.45 6.01 -4.80
N ALA A 111 3.13 4.86 -4.90
CA ALA A 111 4.58 4.70 -4.69
C ALA A 111 5.06 5.37 -3.37
N GLY A 112 4.30 5.19 -2.30
CA GLY A 112 4.61 5.77 -0.98
C GLY A 112 4.38 7.29 -0.86
N LYS A 113 3.98 7.97 -1.94
CA LYS A 113 3.86 9.45 -1.97
C LYS A 113 2.43 9.94 -1.75
N GLY A 114 1.45 9.05 -1.70
CA GLY A 114 0.03 9.39 -1.55
C GLY A 114 -0.41 9.59 -0.08
N VAL A 115 0.50 9.85 0.85
CA VAL A 115 0.21 10.07 2.27
C VAL A 115 0.73 11.45 2.67
N ILE A 116 -0.16 12.32 3.17
CA ILE A 116 0.17 13.68 3.57
C ILE A 116 -0.35 13.91 4.99
N ILE A 117 0.54 14.27 5.91
CA ILE A 117 0.18 14.66 7.27
C ILE A 117 -0.09 16.17 7.26
N CYS A 118 -1.28 16.56 7.68
CA CYS A 118 -1.71 17.94 7.77
C CYS A 118 -1.80 18.35 9.25
N ARG A 119 -0.99 19.30 9.66
CA ARG A 119 -0.91 19.77 11.05
C ARG A 119 -1.85 20.93 11.33
N ASN A 120 -2.35 21.55 10.28
CA ASN A 120 -3.23 22.72 10.33
C ASN A 120 -4.05 22.82 9.04
N GLN A 121 -4.97 23.78 9.00
CA GLN A 121 -5.87 23.98 7.88
C GLN A 121 -5.13 24.31 6.57
N THR A 122 -4.10 25.14 6.61
CA THR A 122 -3.36 25.51 5.40
C THR A 122 -2.68 24.30 4.77
N GLU A 123 -2.01 23.44 5.58
CA GLU A 123 -1.40 22.20 5.08
C GLU A 123 -2.47 21.24 4.49
N MET A 124 -3.66 21.22 5.05
CA MET A 124 -4.78 20.43 4.52
C MET A 124 -5.27 20.97 3.17
N GLU A 125 -5.42 22.28 3.04
CA GLU A 125 -5.84 22.94 1.78
C GLU A 125 -4.81 22.66 0.68
N ASP A 126 -3.52 22.81 0.95
CA ASP A 126 -2.44 22.46 0.01
C ASP A 126 -2.48 20.97 -0.37
N ALA A 127 -2.73 20.09 0.57
CA ALA A 127 -2.83 18.65 0.32
C ALA A 127 -4.06 18.30 -0.56
N MET A 128 -5.20 18.96 -0.33
CA MET A 128 -6.40 18.80 -1.17
C MET A 128 -6.13 19.25 -2.61
N ASP A 129 -5.42 20.37 -2.80
CA ASP A 129 -5.04 20.85 -4.12
C ASP A 129 -4.20 19.80 -4.88
N VAL A 130 -3.20 19.25 -4.22
CA VAL A 130 -2.34 18.19 -4.79
C VAL A 130 -3.15 16.93 -5.15
N MET A 131 -4.10 16.54 -4.31
CA MET A 131 -4.87 15.31 -4.49
C MET A 131 -5.99 15.45 -5.50
N PHE A 132 -6.86 16.46 -5.35
CA PHE A 132 -8.07 16.60 -6.15
C PHE A 132 -7.87 17.45 -7.41
N LYS A 133 -7.10 18.56 -7.33
CA LYS A 133 -6.95 19.51 -8.46
C LYS A 133 -5.82 19.11 -9.40
N GLU A 134 -4.63 18.88 -8.86
CA GLU A 134 -3.47 18.50 -9.68
C GLU A 134 -3.54 17.04 -10.16
N LYS A 135 -4.39 16.21 -9.53
CA LYS A 135 -4.52 14.77 -9.79
C LYS A 135 -3.17 14.06 -9.85
N LYS A 136 -2.24 14.48 -8.99
CA LYS A 136 -0.86 13.99 -8.97
C LYS A 136 -0.75 12.48 -8.79
N PHE A 137 -1.78 11.85 -8.23
CA PHE A 137 -1.87 10.41 -8.00
C PHE A 137 -2.82 9.71 -8.98
N GLY A 138 -3.21 10.38 -10.07
CA GLY A 138 -4.10 9.80 -11.09
C GLY A 138 -5.44 9.36 -10.50
N SER A 139 -5.90 8.18 -10.89
CA SER A 139 -7.16 7.60 -10.39
C SER A 139 -7.12 7.24 -8.90
N ALA A 140 -5.94 7.06 -8.31
CA ALA A 140 -5.81 6.77 -6.88
C ALA A 140 -6.31 7.92 -5.97
N ALA A 141 -6.43 9.14 -6.49
CA ALA A 141 -6.95 10.30 -5.78
C ALA A 141 -8.44 10.61 -6.08
N ASN A 142 -9.16 9.73 -6.78
CA ASN A 142 -10.60 9.89 -6.97
C ASN A 142 -11.40 9.74 -5.66
N SER A 143 -10.85 8.97 -4.73
CA SER A 143 -11.32 8.87 -3.34
C SER A 143 -10.10 8.89 -2.44
N ILE A 144 -10.22 9.53 -1.30
CA ILE A 144 -9.16 9.57 -0.29
C ILE A 144 -9.67 9.09 1.06
N SER A 145 -8.76 8.58 1.88
CA SER A 145 -9.00 8.36 3.30
C SER A 145 -8.48 9.55 4.10
N VAL A 146 -9.33 10.12 4.95
CA VAL A 146 -8.92 11.11 5.97
C VAL A 146 -8.90 10.39 7.30
N GLU A 147 -7.75 10.39 7.96
CA GLU A 147 -7.51 9.56 9.12
C GLU A 147 -7.01 10.37 10.31
N GLU A 148 -7.31 9.85 11.50
CA GLU A 148 -6.66 10.28 12.74
C GLU A 148 -5.13 10.10 12.63
N CYS A 149 -4.36 11.09 13.05
CA CYS A 149 -2.92 11.00 13.10
C CYS A 149 -2.48 10.34 14.41
N LEU A 150 -2.12 9.08 14.34
CA LEU A 150 -1.60 8.33 15.48
C LEU A 150 -0.19 8.79 15.83
N LYS A 151 0.13 8.74 17.13
CA LYS A 151 1.47 9.00 17.67
C LYS A 151 2.01 7.71 18.28
N GLY A 152 3.28 7.42 18.04
CA GLY A 152 3.93 6.23 18.56
C GLY A 152 5.13 5.84 17.72
N GLU A 153 5.81 4.79 18.14
CA GLU A 153 6.88 4.16 17.37
C GLU A 153 6.29 3.16 16.37
N GLU A 154 6.80 3.19 15.14
CA GLU A 154 6.41 2.22 14.11
C GLU A 154 7.18 0.92 14.28
N VAL A 155 6.49 -0.19 14.05
CA VAL A 155 7.09 -1.52 13.94
C VAL A 155 6.38 -2.32 12.84
N SER A 156 7.15 -2.95 11.97
CA SER A 156 6.66 -3.89 10.96
C SER A 156 6.78 -5.31 11.47
N ILE A 157 5.69 -6.04 11.49
CA ILE A 157 5.64 -7.47 11.82
C ILE A 157 5.34 -8.24 10.54
N PHE A 158 6.28 -9.08 10.12
CA PHE A 158 6.12 -9.91 8.92
C PHE A 158 5.57 -11.28 9.26
N ILE A 159 4.62 -11.73 8.46
CA ILE A 159 3.96 -13.03 8.62
C ILE A 159 3.94 -13.74 7.27
N ALA A 160 4.47 -14.96 7.23
CA ALA A 160 4.25 -15.87 6.11
C ALA A 160 3.01 -16.71 6.42
N CYS A 161 2.03 -16.72 5.50
CA CYS A 161 0.75 -17.40 5.68
C CYS A 161 0.38 -18.21 4.44
N ASP A 162 -0.17 -19.40 4.64
CA ASP A 162 -0.71 -20.27 3.57
C ASP A 162 -2.25 -20.27 3.52
N GLY A 163 -2.89 -19.37 4.28
CA GLY A 163 -4.35 -19.27 4.40
C GLY A 163 -4.92 -20.04 5.59
N VAL A 164 -4.17 -20.96 6.19
CA VAL A 164 -4.56 -21.77 7.36
C VAL A 164 -3.54 -21.63 8.48
N ASN A 165 -2.27 -21.75 8.15
CA ASN A 165 -1.16 -21.66 9.09
C ASN A 165 -0.41 -20.35 8.84
N TYR A 166 0.29 -19.88 9.88
CA TYR A 166 1.15 -18.73 9.75
C TYR A 166 2.44 -18.90 10.53
N LYS A 167 3.48 -18.22 10.10
CA LYS A 167 4.76 -18.14 10.80
C LYS A 167 5.18 -16.67 10.89
N ILE A 168 5.42 -16.21 12.11
CA ILE A 168 5.93 -14.88 12.35
C ILE A 168 7.42 -14.85 11.99
N LEU A 169 7.82 -13.88 11.20
CA LEU A 169 9.20 -13.60 10.83
C LEU A 169 9.78 -12.51 11.73
N ASN A 170 11.03 -12.11 11.48
CA ASN A 170 11.65 -11.04 12.25
C ASN A 170 10.91 -9.71 12.02
N SER A 171 10.72 -8.94 13.10
CA SER A 171 10.22 -7.57 13.00
C SER A 171 11.29 -6.64 12.43
N ALA A 172 10.85 -5.53 11.86
CA ALA A 172 11.71 -4.45 11.39
C ALA A 172 11.09 -3.10 11.73
N GLN A 173 11.91 -2.06 11.73
CA GLN A 173 11.49 -0.68 11.86
C GLN A 173 11.89 0.08 10.59
N ASP A 174 10.94 0.82 10.03
CA ASP A 174 11.18 1.67 8.88
C ASP A 174 11.67 3.05 9.35
N HIS A 175 12.86 3.44 8.92
CA HIS A 175 13.45 4.74 9.19
C HIS A 175 13.18 5.68 8.01
N LYS A 176 12.08 6.41 8.08
CA LYS A 176 11.59 7.25 6.97
C LYS A 176 12.42 8.50 6.71
N ARG A 177 13.16 8.97 7.70
CA ARG A 177 13.98 10.18 7.63
C ARG A 177 15.45 9.86 7.83
N VAL A 178 16.31 10.64 7.17
CA VAL A 178 17.77 10.39 7.14
C VAL A 178 18.50 10.81 8.42
N PHE A 179 17.94 11.72 9.21
CA PHE A 179 18.54 12.21 10.44
C PHE A 179 17.83 11.69 11.69
N ASP A 180 18.51 11.77 12.82
CA ASP A 180 17.94 11.43 14.13
C ASP A 180 16.67 12.24 14.41
N ASN A 181 15.81 11.73 15.30
CA ASN A 181 14.52 12.34 15.69
C ASN A 181 13.51 12.50 14.53
N ASP A 182 13.57 11.64 13.52
CA ASP A 182 12.69 11.66 12.34
C ASP A 182 12.77 12.99 11.57
N GLU A 183 13.99 13.52 11.41
CA GLU A 183 14.26 14.78 10.73
C GLU A 183 14.94 14.57 9.36
N GLY A 184 14.91 15.63 8.53
CA GLY A 184 15.57 15.66 7.23
C GLY A 184 14.74 15.07 6.09
N PRO A 185 15.36 14.82 4.92
CA PRO A 185 14.69 14.22 3.76
C PRO A 185 14.35 12.75 4.01
N ASN A 186 13.41 12.23 3.23
CA ASN A 186 13.11 10.80 3.25
C ASN A 186 14.32 9.97 2.81
N THR A 187 14.51 8.84 3.44
CA THR A 187 15.36 7.76 2.93
C THR A 187 14.72 7.17 1.67
N GLY A 188 15.52 6.73 0.73
CA GLY A 188 15.06 6.23 -0.56
C GLY A 188 14.39 4.88 -0.51
#